data_13c86e960c491f326a54180eed583091
#
_entry.id   13c86e960c491f326a54180eed583091
#
_cell.length_a   1.000
_cell.length_b   1.000
_cell.length_c   1.000
_cell.angle_alpha   90.00
_cell.angle_beta   90.00
_cell.angle_gamma   90.00
#
_symmetry.space_group_name_H-M   'P 1'
#
loop_
_entity.id
_entity.type
_entity.pdbx_description
1 polymer ?
#
loop_
_entity_poly.entity_id
_entity_poly.type
_entity_poly.pdbx_seq_one_letter_code
_entity_poly.pdbx_strand_id
1 'polypeptide(L)'
;MNAGYEDAVAAMPQLLEKVAERRDSAYYAGRREAFRAKCPPLVFDDYKLEGLKRAQREYIRDFVQVDRRTPGIQRPMGFEELKDNLFEVLAGGDFTMDFPTVRYDSVRERYSFEAKFGTRPNFKIILGGNISSTAFNQAYIGINYKNIGRVAQQLGADLYLGPIYTWGAIGGRTDFYAWKPIFLDYSYNFEVLNLRHGNFGNLTPIDNTKSVKNNQGFLSIGLTMPLTHNSLASLRFNGGQQAYRYDSDVLFADDTDHSRFSFFGLRAGVARNTLDKFLYPRRGSELHLSAIYVAGRDKYQPYDAKDFISRETRQWIGGRFSWDKFFDVPGVSRFSFGLNVDAVWTNPPRFRTESATLMSMPDYAPVPHARMIYMPDFRGKRFA
;
A
#
# COMPACT_ATOMS: atom_id res chain seq x y z
N MET A 1 -20.82 -8.89 38.41
CA MET A 1 -21.86 -8.60 37.38
C MET A 1 -23.14 -9.38 37.63
N ASN A 2 -23.09 -10.66 38.05
CA ASN A 2 -24.34 -11.42 38.28
C ASN A 2 -25.19 -10.90 39.46
N ALA A 3 -24.58 -10.48 40.56
CA ALA A 3 -25.31 -9.95 41.70
C ALA A 3 -26.16 -8.72 41.37
N GLY A 4 -25.63 -7.77 40.62
CA GLY A 4 -26.40 -6.60 40.20
C GLY A 4 -27.53 -6.89 39.19
N TYR A 5 -27.41 -7.96 38.40
CA TYR A 5 -28.49 -8.45 37.56
C TYR A 5 -29.61 -9.09 38.40
N GLU A 6 -29.26 -9.91 39.36
CA GLU A 6 -30.20 -10.57 40.28
C GLU A 6 -30.97 -9.54 41.12
N ASP A 7 -30.27 -8.52 41.66
CA ASP A 7 -30.89 -7.40 42.36
C ASP A 7 -31.85 -6.60 41.49
N ALA A 8 -31.47 -6.35 40.24
CA ALA A 8 -32.32 -5.64 39.26
C ALA A 8 -33.59 -6.46 38.90
N VAL A 9 -33.44 -7.79 38.73
CA VAL A 9 -34.56 -8.70 38.48
C VAL A 9 -35.49 -8.78 39.68
N ALA A 10 -34.96 -8.82 40.91
CA ALA A 10 -35.75 -8.80 42.14
C ALA A 10 -36.52 -7.50 42.35
N ALA A 11 -35.95 -6.35 41.95
CA ALA A 11 -36.60 -5.04 41.99
C ALA A 11 -37.61 -4.79 40.82
N MET A 12 -37.62 -5.66 39.81
CA MET A 12 -38.46 -5.47 38.60
C MET A 12 -39.92 -5.32 38.87
N PRO A 13 -40.59 -6.07 39.79
CA PRO A 13 -42.01 -5.88 40.10
C PRO A 13 -42.31 -4.49 40.63
N GLN A 14 -41.49 -3.94 41.52
CA GLN A 14 -41.64 -2.59 42.06
C GLN A 14 -41.40 -1.50 41.01
N LEU A 15 -40.48 -1.74 40.08
CA LEU A 15 -40.23 -0.86 38.96
C LEU A 15 -41.40 -0.85 37.95
N LEU A 16 -42.00 -2.02 37.72
CA LEU A 16 -43.16 -2.16 36.83
C LEU A 16 -44.39 -1.49 37.38
N GLU A 17 -44.61 -1.48 38.71
CA GLU A 17 -45.68 -0.79 39.38
C GLU A 17 -45.56 0.75 39.29
N LYS A 18 -44.31 1.25 39.36
CA LYS A 18 -44.03 2.70 39.18
C LYS A 18 -44.04 3.17 37.72
N VAL A 19 -43.86 2.27 36.76
CA VAL A 19 -43.94 2.57 35.33
C VAL A 19 -45.35 2.25 34.82
N ALA A 20 -46.33 3.09 35.19
CA ALA A 20 -47.76 2.85 34.96
C ALA A 20 -48.16 2.84 33.45
N GLU A 21 -47.41 3.47 32.55
CA GLU A 21 -47.68 3.44 31.13
C GLU A 21 -46.45 2.97 30.32
N ARG A 22 -46.53 1.79 29.78
CA ARG A 22 -45.61 1.35 28.75
C ARG A 22 -46.04 1.86 27.39
N ARG A 23 -45.34 2.85 26.90
CA ARG A 23 -45.53 3.30 25.54
C ARG A 23 -44.79 2.42 24.57
N ASP A 24 -45.40 2.11 23.45
CA ASP A 24 -44.82 1.28 22.40
C ASP A 24 -43.52 1.91 21.84
N SER A 25 -42.64 1.08 21.30
CA SER A 25 -41.41 1.49 20.61
C SER A 25 -41.68 2.48 19.47
N ALA A 26 -42.83 2.35 18.79
CA ALA A 26 -43.27 3.24 17.75
C ALA A 26 -43.54 4.66 18.28
N TYR A 27 -44.07 4.81 19.50
CA TYR A 27 -44.24 6.10 20.14
C TYR A 27 -42.92 6.83 20.35
N TYR A 28 -41.92 6.12 20.85
CA TYR A 28 -40.60 6.72 21.07
C TYR A 28 -39.86 7.01 19.76
N ALA A 29 -40.06 6.17 18.73
CA ALA A 29 -39.55 6.42 17.39
C ALA A 29 -40.17 7.68 16.81
N GLY A 30 -41.48 7.81 16.83
CA GLY A 30 -42.24 9.00 16.35
C GLY A 30 -41.86 10.27 17.12
N ARG A 31 -41.65 10.17 18.44
CA ARG A 31 -41.22 11.32 19.25
C ARG A 31 -39.78 11.77 18.91
N ARG A 32 -38.88 10.80 18.66
CA ARG A 32 -37.51 11.12 18.19
C ARG A 32 -37.54 11.75 16.81
N GLU A 33 -38.38 11.27 15.94
CA GLU A 33 -38.51 11.78 14.58
C GLU A 33 -39.10 13.19 14.58
N ALA A 34 -40.15 13.45 15.38
CA ALA A 34 -40.71 14.77 15.61
C ALA A 34 -39.74 15.75 16.26
N PHE A 35 -38.83 15.25 17.14
CA PHE A 35 -37.74 16.06 17.71
C PHE A 35 -36.67 16.37 16.64
N ARG A 36 -36.26 15.37 15.85
CA ARG A 36 -35.30 15.55 14.78
C ARG A 36 -35.79 16.48 13.68
N ALA A 37 -37.09 16.45 13.38
CA ALA A 37 -37.72 17.34 12.41
C ALA A 37 -37.67 18.82 12.82
N LYS A 38 -37.50 19.11 14.12
CA LYS A 38 -37.28 20.48 14.64
C LYS A 38 -35.84 20.96 14.47
N CYS A 39 -34.89 20.05 14.24
CA CYS A 39 -33.51 20.42 14.03
C CYS A 39 -33.31 20.83 12.58
N PRO A 40 -32.72 22.00 12.31
CA PRO A 40 -32.41 22.37 10.94
C PRO A 40 -31.42 21.36 10.34
N PRO A 41 -31.42 21.18 9.00
CA PRO A 41 -30.50 20.25 8.35
C PRO A 41 -29.07 20.63 8.67
N LEU A 42 -28.22 19.61 8.96
CA LEU A 42 -26.79 19.77 9.27
C LEU A 42 -26.04 20.18 8.00
N VAL A 43 -26.03 21.47 7.73
CA VAL A 43 -25.32 22.09 6.60
C VAL A 43 -24.29 23.07 7.18
N PHE A 44 -23.03 22.90 6.78
CA PHE A 44 -21.89 23.67 7.24
C PHE A 44 -21.43 24.61 6.13
N ASP A 45 -21.21 25.86 6.46
CA ASP A 45 -20.68 26.88 5.56
C ASP A 45 -19.50 27.67 6.13
N ASP A 46 -19.23 27.50 7.42
CA ASP A 46 -18.09 28.10 8.11
C ASP A 46 -17.23 27.04 8.79
N TYR A 47 -15.91 27.13 8.57
CA TYR A 47 -14.95 26.14 9.03
C TYR A 47 -13.79 26.81 9.73
N LYS A 48 -13.67 26.58 11.02
CA LYS A 48 -12.58 27.10 11.85
C LYS A 48 -11.60 25.98 12.17
N LEU A 49 -10.47 25.98 11.48
CA LEU A 49 -9.42 24.98 11.62
C LEU A 49 -8.27 25.57 12.42
N GLU A 50 -8.09 25.10 13.67
CA GLU A 50 -7.04 25.56 14.59
C GLU A 50 -5.85 24.60 14.62
N GLY A 51 -4.70 25.03 15.16
CA GLY A 51 -3.52 24.20 15.34
C GLY A 51 -2.67 23.96 14.09
N LEU A 52 -3.01 24.57 12.97
CA LEU A 52 -2.37 24.39 11.67
C LEU A 52 -1.61 25.63 11.21
N LYS A 53 -0.49 25.43 10.53
CA LYS A 53 0.18 26.49 9.76
C LYS A 53 -0.71 26.89 8.57
N ARG A 54 -0.51 28.12 8.05
CA ARG A 54 -1.32 28.65 6.93
C ARG A 54 -1.41 27.67 5.75
N ALA A 55 -0.28 27.15 5.29
CA ALA A 55 -0.24 26.25 4.14
C ALA A 55 -0.93 24.89 4.42
N GLN A 56 -0.83 24.36 5.65
CA GLN A 56 -1.52 23.15 6.07
C GLN A 56 -3.04 23.35 6.15
N ARG A 57 -3.45 24.54 6.60
CA ARG A 57 -4.87 24.90 6.63
C ARG A 57 -5.45 25.02 5.23
N GLU A 58 -4.71 25.59 4.28
CA GLU A 58 -5.09 25.66 2.87
C GLU A 58 -5.20 24.24 2.29
N TYR A 59 -4.24 23.35 2.59
CA TYR A 59 -4.28 21.94 2.16
C TYR A 59 -5.54 21.22 2.66
N ILE A 60 -5.82 21.28 3.97
CA ILE A 60 -7.04 20.63 4.52
C ILE A 60 -8.31 21.28 3.97
N ARG A 61 -8.32 22.61 3.83
CA ARG A 61 -9.46 23.33 3.27
C ARG A 61 -9.76 22.89 1.84
N ASP A 62 -8.74 22.63 1.03
CA ASP A 62 -8.89 22.13 -0.31
C ASP A 62 -9.50 20.73 -0.35
N PHE A 63 -9.24 19.88 0.64
CA PHE A 63 -9.88 18.57 0.78
C PHE A 63 -11.31 18.64 1.33
N VAL A 64 -11.57 19.52 2.28
CA VAL A 64 -12.84 19.59 3.00
C VAL A 64 -13.91 20.42 2.27
N GLN A 65 -13.50 21.41 1.46
CA GLN A 65 -14.41 22.42 0.92
C GLN A 65 -14.50 22.47 -0.60
N VAL A 66 -13.97 21.49 -1.32
CA VAL A 66 -13.75 21.66 -2.75
C VAL A 66 -15.02 21.69 -3.59
N ASP A 67 -15.52 22.88 -3.87
CA ASP A 67 -16.05 23.17 -5.21
C ASP A 67 -15.02 24.03 -5.97
N ARG A 68 -14.27 23.41 -6.86
CA ARG A 68 -13.19 24.06 -7.62
C ARG A 68 -13.64 24.89 -8.80
N ARG A 69 -14.91 24.84 -9.12
CA ARG A 69 -15.47 25.62 -10.22
C ARG A 69 -15.47 27.12 -9.94
N THR A 70 -15.41 27.48 -8.65
CA THR A 70 -15.39 28.87 -8.20
C THR A 70 -14.43 29.06 -7.02
N PRO A 71 -13.12 29.35 -7.30
CA PRO A 71 -12.16 29.64 -6.25
C PRO A 71 -12.64 30.80 -5.38
N GLY A 72 -12.74 30.59 -4.06
CA GLY A 72 -13.11 31.60 -3.09
C GLY A 72 -14.57 31.58 -2.59
N ILE A 73 -15.44 30.78 -3.17
CA ILE A 73 -16.80 30.57 -2.66
C ILE A 73 -16.83 29.28 -1.82
N GLN A 74 -17.10 29.44 -0.53
CA GLN A 74 -17.32 28.31 0.38
C GLN A 74 -18.70 27.73 0.08
N ARG A 75 -18.71 26.51 -0.46
CA ARG A 75 -19.95 25.78 -0.69
C ARG A 75 -20.50 25.22 0.63
N PRO A 76 -21.76 25.44 0.96
CA PRO A 76 -22.37 24.73 2.06
C PRO A 76 -22.31 23.21 1.84
N MET A 77 -21.85 22.48 2.84
CA MET A 77 -21.63 21.04 2.78
C MET A 77 -22.50 20.32 3.78
N GLY A 78 -23.09 19.20 3.38
CA GLY A 78 -23.85 18.33 4.27
C GLY A 78 -22.95 17.55 5.21
N PHE A 79 -23.51 17.06 6.33
CA PHE A 79 -22.74 16.34 7.35
C PHE A 79 -22.03 15.09 6.82
N GLU A 80 -22.68 14.27 6.00
CA GLU A 80 -22.07 13.05 5.47
C GLU A 80 -20.88 13.35 4.55
N GLU A 81 -21.02 14.35 3.69
CA GLU A 81 -19.96 14.80 2.79
C GLU A 81 -18.76 15.36 3.58
N LEU A 82 -19.02 16.19 4.60
CA LEU A 82 -17.99 16.71 5.50
C LEU A 82 -17.27 15.58 6.24
N LYS A 83 -18.03 14.63 6.75
CA LYS A 83 -17.49 13.47 7.46
C LYS A 83 -16.56 12.65 6.58
N ASP A 84 -16.99 12.32 5.36
CA ASP A 84 -16.21 11.51 4.43
C ASP A 84 -14.91 12.23 4.03
N ASN A 85 -14.98 13.51 3.72
CA ASN A 85 -13.80 14.32 3.40
C ASN A 85 -12.82 14.43 4.60
N LEU A 86 -13.34 14.59 5.82
CA LEU A 86 -12.50 14.58 7.02
C LEU A 86 -11.82 13.24 7.27
N PHE A 87 -12.55 12.14 7.07
CA PHE A 87 -11.96 10.82 7.19
C PHE A 87 -10.88 10.55 6.14
N GLU A 88 -11.02 11.04 4.91
CA GLU A 88 -9.95 10.97 3.90
C GLU A 88 -8.69 11.70 4.37
N VAL A 89 -8.82 12.91 4.89
CA VAL A 89 -7.69 13.68 5.43
C VAL A 89 -7.01 12.96 6.59
N LEU A 90 -7.80 12.41 7.52
CA LEU A 90 -7.28 11.72 8.71
C LEU A 90 -6.70 10.33 8.37
N ALA A 91 -7.26 9.65 7.38
CA ALA A 91 -6.78 8.34 6.92
C ALA A 91 -5.35 8.39 6.38
N GLY A 92 -4.91 9.53 5.84
CA GLY A 92 -3.53 9.77 5.44
C GLY A 92 -2.53 9.66 6.61
N GLY A 93 -3.02 9.71 7.85
CA GLY A 93 -2.23 9.53 9.06
C GLY A 93 -1.29 10.68 9.41
N ASP A 94 -1.37 11.80 8.72
CA ASP A 94 -0.51 12.97 8.90
C ASP A 94 -1.04 13.95 9.92
N PHE A 95 -2.36 13.97 10.03
CA PHE A 95 -3.09 14.83 10.91
C PHE A 95 -3.77 14.00 11.99
N THR A 96 -3.90 14.60 13.15
CA THR A 96 -4.80 14.19 14.21
C THR A 96 -5.83 15.28 14.39
N MET A 97 -7.01 14.94 14.82
CA MET A 97 -8.08 15.90 15.09
C MET A 97 -8.65 15.62 16.48
N ASP A 98 -8.77 16.67 17.28
CA ASP A 98 -9.53 16.61 18.52
C ASP A 98 -11.03 16.53 18.20
N PHE A 99 -11.85 16.19 19.19
CA PHE A 99 -13.31 16.17 19.00
C PHE A 99 -13.78 17.54 18.48
N PRO A 100 -14.46 17.57 17.30
CA PRO A 100 -14.92 18.81 16.73
C PRO A 100 -16.09 19.39 17.52
N THR A 101 -16.21 20.69 17.53
CA THR A 101 -17.38 21.43 18.03
C THR A 101 -18.20 21.96 16.87
N VAL A 102 -19.51 21.88 17.03
CA VAL A 102 -20.46 22.37 16.06
C VAL A 102 -21.28 23.47 16.72
N ARG A 103 -21.33 24.64 16.12
CA ARG A 103 -22.13 25.77 16.58
C ARG A 103 -23.19 26.10 15.55
N TYR A 104 -24.41 26.35 16.03
CA TYR A 104 -25.51 26.78 15.19
C TYR A 104 -25.62 28.32 15.20
N ASP A 105 -25.63 28.90 14.01
CA ASP A 105 -25.95 30.32 13.80
C ASP A 105 -27.42 30.44 13.42
N SER A 106 -28.21 30.97 14.36
CA SER A 106 -29.67 31.13 14.19
C SER A 106 -30.05 32.22 13.17
N VAL A 107 -29.15 33.13 12.83
CA VAL A 107 -29.37 34.20 11.86
C VAL A 107 -29.22 33.69 10.43
N ARG A 108 -28.19 32.82 10.22
CA ARG A 108 -27.90 32.23 8.92
C ARG A 108 -28.57 30.89 8.70
N GLU A 109 -29.17 30.29 9.74
CA GLU A 109 -29.73 28.93 9.77
C GLU A 109 -28.72 27.89 9.30
N ARG A 110 -27.44 28.07 9.69
CA ARG A 110 -26.30 27.25 9.29
C ARG A 110 -25.47 26.83 10.50
N TYR A 111 -24.66 25.81 10.29
CA TYR A 111 -23.72 25.34 11.30
C TYR A 111 -22.30 25.76 10.95
N SER A 112 -21.53 26.19 11.95
CA SER A 112 -20.09 26.34 11.86
C SER A 112 -19.41 25.09 12.44
N PHE A 113 -18.35 24.64 11.79
CA PHE A 113 -17.52 23.52 12.21
C PHE A 113 -16.19 24.05 12.75
N GLU A 114 -15.90 23.76 14.00
CA GLU A 114 -14.66 24.15 14.65
C GLU A 114 -13.89 22.88 15.05
N ALA A 115 -12.67 22.72 14.57
CA ALA A 115 -11.82 21.59 14.90
C ALA A 115 -10.37 22.02 15.12
N LYS A 116 -9.75 21.43 16.13
CA LYS A 116 -8.33 21.59 16.40
C LYS A 116 -7.56 20.40 15.85
N PHE A 117 -6.59 20.69 14.99
CA PHE A 117 -5.74 19.68 14.37
C PHE A 117 -4.36 19.69 14.99
N GLY A 118 -3.78 18.51 15.12
CA GLY A 118 -2.38 18.28 15.39
C GLY A 118 -1.67 17.72 14.16
N THR A 119 -0.37 17.94 14.07
CA THR A 119 0.47 17.34 13.02
C THR A 119 1.43 16.34 13.63
N ARG A 120 1.65 15.22 12.96
CA ARG A 120 2.69 14.27 13.39
C ARG A 120 4.09 14.80 13.09
N PRO A 121 5.14 14.28 13.75
CA PRO A 121 6.51 14.65 13.45
C PRO A 121 6.85 14.47 11.98
N ASN A 122 7.50 15.46 11.39
CA ASN A 122 7.85 15.46 9.97
C ASN A 122 9.01 14.51 9.63
N PHE A 123 9.76 14.07 10.63
CA PHE A 123 10.96 13.25 10.47
C PHE A 123 10.82 11.95 11.24
N LYS A 124 11.12 10.84 10.60
CA LYS A 124 11.06 9.49 11.16
C LYS A 124 12.29 8.70 10.75
N ILE A 125 12.98 8.13 11.71
CA ILE A 125 14.04 7.14 11.50
C ILE A 125 13.49 5.78 11.93
N ILE A 126 13.74 4.78 11.09
CA ILE A 126 13.36 3.38 11.35
C ILE A 126 14.65 2.57 11.33
N LEU A 127 14.91 1.87 12.41
CA LEU A 127 16.00 0.92 12.51
C LEU A 127 15.42 -0.47 12.72
N GLY A 128 15.95 -1.45 12.03
CA GLY A 128 15.51 -2.83 12.13
C GLY A 128 16.63 -3.80 11.75
N GLY A 129 16.36 -5.07 11.95
CA GLY A 129 17.30 -6.12 11.56
C GLY A 129 17.14 -7.36 12.40
N ASN A 130 17.89 -8.38 12.02
CA ASN A 130 18.06 -9.60 12.80
C ASN A 130 19.53 -10.01 12.79
N ILE A 131 19.96 -10.55 13.91
CA ILE A 131 21.29 -11.18 14.07
C ILE A 131 21.03 -12.65 14.35
N SER A 132 21.59 -13.51 13.52
CA SER A 132 21.45 -14.94 13.60
C SER A 132 22.82 -15.61 13.51
N SER A 133 22.96 -16.81 14.05
CA SER A 133 24.12 -17.67 13.84
C SER A 133 24.22 -18.21 12.40
N THR A 134 23.18 -17.99 11.58
CA THR A 134 23.16 -18.36 10.16
C THR A 134 23.60 -17.18 9.27
N ALA A 135 23.80 -17.44 7.97
CA ALA A 135 24.16 -16.42 6.98
C ALA A 135 23.09 -15.33 6.71
N PHE A 136 21.96 -15.34 7.44
CA PHE A 136 20.82 -14.44 7.23
C PHE A 136 20.81 -13.21 8.15
N ASN A 137 21.99 -12.72 8.50
CA ASN A 137 22.10 -11.45 9.24
C ASN A 137 21.68 -10.30 8.34
N GLN A 138 20.82 -9.43 8.86
CA GLN A 138 20.22 -8.35 8.10
C GLN A 138 20.13 -7.09 8.94
N ALA A 139 20.40 -5.94 8.34
CA ALA A 139 20.20 -4.63 8.93
C ALA A 139 19.34 -3.78 8.00
N TYR A 140 18.45 -3.01 8.59
CA TYR A 140 17.60 -2.05 7.88
C TYR A 140 17.72 -0.67 8.52
N ILE A 141 17.87 0.34 7.67
CA ILE A 141 17.83 1.76 8.06
C ILE A 141 16.91 2.47 7.10
N GLY A 142 15.86 3.10 7.65
CA GLY A 142 14.93 3.92 6.90
C GLY A 142 14.88 5.34 7.45
N ILE A 143 14.88 6.33 6.57
CA ILE A 143 14.74 7.75 6.90
C ILE A 143 13.58 8.28 6.08
N ASN A 144 12.60 8.87 6.75
CA ASN A 144 11.45 9.48 6.10
C ASN A 144 11.28 10.91 6.59
N TYR A 145 11.14 11.83 5.66
CA TYR A 145 10.82 13.23 5.90
C TYR A 145 9.53 13.59 5.18
N LYS A 146 8.57 14.17 5.88
CA LYS A 146 7.30 14.60 5.33
C LYS A 146 7.07 16.08 5.57
N ASN A 147 6.76 16.80 4.52
CA ASN A 147 6.41 18.22 4.58
C ASN A 147 5.00 18.40 3.99
N ILE A 148 4.09 18.91 4.81
CA ILE A 148 2.74 19.22 4.39
C ILE A 148 2.61 20.72 4.31
N GLY A 149 2.63 21.20 3.08
CA GLY A 149 2.38 22.58 2.74
C GLY A 149 1.12 22.67 1.87
N ARG A 150 1.15 23.53 0.87
CA ARG A 150 0.11 23.59 -0.18
C ARG A 150 0.05 22.30 -0.99
N VAL A 151 1.17 21.61 -1.07
CA VAL A 151 1.35 20.27 -1.65
C VAL A 151 1.99 19.43 -0.58
N ALA A 152 1.52 18.21 -0.36
CA ALA A 152 2.16 17.28 0.55
C ALA A 152 3.31 16.59 -0.17
N GLN A 153 4.50 16.63 0.45
CA GLN A 153 5.71 16.00 -0.06
C GLN A 153 6.27 15.06 0.99
N GLN A 154 6.58 13.87 0.59
CA GLN A 154 7.29 12.88 1.38
C GLN A 154 8.59 12.51 0.65
N LEU A 155 9.70 12.57 1.36
CA LEU A 155 11.00 12.11 0.87
C LEU A 155 11.46 10.96 1.77
N GLY A 156 12.07 9.94 1.20
CA GLY A 156 12.54 8.80 1.95
C GLY A 156 13.82 8.23 1.35
N ALA A 157 14.58 7.60 2.22
CA ALA A 157 15.72 6.78 1.85
C ALA A 157 15.68 5.53 2.72
N ASP A 158 15.74 4.38 2.08
CA ASP A 158 15.70 3.07 2.71
C ASP A 158 16.93 2.27 2.29
N LEU A 159 17.56 1.63 3.24
CA LEU A 159 18.71 0.77 3.01
C LEU A 159 18.55 -0.53 3.79
N TYR A 160 18.61 -1.64 3.08
CA TYR A 160 18.58 -2.97 3.59
C TYR A 160 19.89 -3.68 3.26
N LEU A 161 20.62 -4.10 4.27
CA LEU A 161 21.93 -4.72 4.15
C LEU A 161 21.88 -6.16 4.61
N GLY A 162 22.27 -7.06 3.73
CA GLY A 162 22.42 -8.48 4.04
C GLY A 162 23.47 -9.15 3.16
N PRO A 163 24.02 -10.27 3.57
CA PRO A 163 25.10 -10.95 2.82
C PRO A 163 24.61 -11.54 1.49
N ILE A 164 23.33 -11.92 1.40
CA ILE A 164 22.73 -12.49 0.20
C ILE A 164 21.99 -11.41 -0.60
N TYR A 165 21.32 -10.52 0.10
CA TYR A 165 20.46 -9.50 -0.50
C TYR A 165 20.75 -8.15 0.12
N THR A 166 21.10 -7.20 -0.72
CA THR A 166 21.25 -5.79 -0.37
C THR A 166 20.33 -4.99 -1.26
N TRP A 167 19.51 -4.13 -0.68
CA TRP A 167 18.59 -3.27 -1.41
C TRP A 167 18.61 -1.86 -0.84
N GLY A 168 18.48 -0.89 -1.70
CA GLY A 168 18.28 0.48 -1.28
C GLY A 168 17.38 1.23 -2.22
N ALA A 169 16.66 2.20 -1.68
CA ALA A 169 15.82 3.10 -2.41
C ALA A 169 15.99 4.53 -1.88
N ILE A 170 16.00 5.48 -2.78
CA ILE A 170 15.85 6.90 -2.46
C ILE A 170 14.76 7.46 -3.35
N GLY A 171 13.81 8.19 -2.77
CA GLY A 171 12.71 8.69 -3.55
C GLY A 171 11.75 9.54 -2.73
N GLY A 172 10.58 9.74 -3.30
CA GLY A 172 9.55 10.51 -2.64
C GLY A 172 8.19 10.35 -3.28
N ARG A 173 7.25 10.99 -2.65
CA ARG A 173 5.88 11.11 -3.11
C ARG A 173 5.44 12.55 -2.99
N THR A 174 4.76 13.02 -4.00
CA THR A 174 4.16 14.35 -4.04
C THR A 174 2.67 14.19 -4.25
N ASP A 175 1.88 14.63 -3.26
CA ASP A 175 0.43 14.59 -3.31
C ASP A 175 -0.09 15.97 -3.69
N PHE A 176 -0.75 16.05 -4.81
CA PHE A 176 -1.38 17.28 -5.27
C PHE A 176 -2.81 17.01 -5.71
N TYR A 177 -3.58 18.03 -5.64
CA TYR A 177 -4.98 17.94 -6.03
C TYR A 177 -5.17 18.69 -7.36
N ALA A 178 -5.67 18.02 -8.42
CA ALA A 178 -6.16 18.63 -9.66
C ALA A 178 -7.70 18.66 -9.64
N TRP A 179 -8.36 17.76 -10.31
CA TRP A 179 -9.80 17.49 -10.18
C TRP A 179 -10.12 16.37 -9.18
N LYS A 180 -9.11 15.57 -8.86
CA LYS A 180 -9.05 14.54 -7.81
C LYS A 180 -7.67 14.58 -7.17
N PRO A 181 -7.49 13.98 -5.99
CA PRO A 181 -6.16 13.77 -5.45
C PRO A 181 -5.32 12.94 -6.43
N ILE A 182 -4.13 13.39 -6.74
CA ILE A 182 -3.17 12.69 -7.59
C ILE A 182 -1.88 12.53 -6.79
N PHE A 183 -1.33 11.33 -6.82
CA PHE A 183 -0.12 10.96 -6.14
C PHE A 183 0.97 10.65 -7.16
N LEU A 184 2.03 11.42 -7.14
CA LEU A 184 3.21 11.21 -7.95
C LEU A 184 4.29 10.58 -7.09
N ASP A 185 4.60 9.31 -7.34
CA ASP A 185 5.67 8.58 -6.70
C ASP A 185 6.90 8.56 -7.62
N TYR A 186 8.09 8.78 -7.06
CA TYR A 186 9.33 8.69 -7.78
C TYR A 186 10.42 8.09 -6.89
N SER A 187 11.18 7.16 -7.42
CA SER A 187 12.28 6.54 -6.68
C SER A 187 13.37 6.03 -7.60
N TYR A 188 14.59 6.07 -7.10
CA TYR A 188 15.68 5.28 -7.63
C TYR A 188 15.92 4.10 -6.69
N ASN A 189 15.94 2.90 -7.27
CA ASN A 189 16.09 1.67 -6.54
C ASN A 189 17.34 0.96 -7.02
N PHE A 190 18.10 0.39 -6.11
CA PHE A 190 19.20 -0.51 -6.44
C PHE A 190 19.07 -1.79 -5.63
N GLU A 191 19.51 -2.87 -6.23
CA GLU A 191 19.43 -4.21 -5.66
C GLU A 191 20.66 -5.01 -6.02
N VAL A 192 21.20 -5.74 -5.07
CA VAL A 192 22.29 -6.68 -5.25
C VAL A 192 21.87 -8.00 -4.63
N LEU A 193 21.78 -9.03 -5.45
CA LEU A 193 21.48 -10.38 -5.03
C LEU A 193 22.72 -11.25 -5.31
N ASN A 194 23.25 -11.89 -4.27
CA ASN A 194 24.37 -12.82 -4.34
C ASN A 194 23.87 -14.23 -3.96
N LEU A 195 23.64 -15.07 -4.94
CA LEU A 195 23.29 -16.47 -4.73
C LEU A 195 24.53 -17.32 -4.94
N ARG A 196 25.05 -17.90 -3.88
CA ARG A 196 26.06 -18.97 -3.95
C ARG A 196 25.39 -20.29 -3.64
N HIS A 197 25.50 -21.25 -4.57
CA HIS A 197 24.85 -22.56 -4.47
C HIS A 197 25.51 -23.39 -3.40
N GLY A 198 25.66 -23.27 -2.31
CA GLY A 198 26.31 -24.05 -1.25
C GLY A 198 26.14 -23.50 0.17
N ASN A 199 25.62 -22.25 0.28
CA ASN A 199 25.46 -21.62 1.59
C ASN A 199 24.01 -21.66 2.11
N PHE A 200 23.09 -22.33 1.43
CA PHE A 200 21.75 -22.55 1.93
C PHE A 200 21.69 -23.76 2.85
N GLY A 201 22.29 -23.61 4.04
CA GLY A 201 22.16 -24.55 5.14
C GLY A 201 22.51 -26.01 4.76
N ASN A 202 23.13 -26.74 5.65
CA ASN A 202 23.62 -28.12 5.55
C ASN A 202 22.65 -29.19 5.02
N LEU A 203 21.73 -28.86 4.12
CA LEU A 203 20.69 -29.77 3.67
C LEU A 203 21.08 -30.61 2.44
N THR A 204 22.09 -30.21 1.69
CA THR A 204 22.70 -31.08 0.67
C THR A 204 24.15 -30.68 0.43
N PRO A 205 25.13 -31.59 0.59
CA PRO A 205 26.49 -31.38 0.15
C PRO A 205 26.53 -31.63 -1.38
N ILE A 206 26.15 -30.66 -2.18
CA ILE A 206 26.42 -30.71 -3.61
C ILE A 206 27.63 -29.85 -3.86
N ASP A 207 28.70 -30.51 -4.24
CA ASP A 207 30.03 -29.97 -4.47
C ASP A 207 30.18 -29.02 -5.67
N ASN A 208 29.08 -28.58 -6.27
CA ASN A 208 29.06 -27.72 -7.44
C ASN A 208 28.48 -26.35 -7.10
N THR A 209 29.33 -25.46 -6.64
CA THR A 209 29.01 -24.10 -6.24
C THR A 209 28.92 -23.15 -7.44
N LYS A 210 27.82 -23.21 -8.17
CA LYS A 210 27.53 -22.17 -9.15
C LYS A 210 27.12 -20.89 -8.40
N SER A 211 27.79 -19.78 -8.68
CA SER A 211 27.41 -18.50 -8.14
C SER A 211 26.62 -17.67 -9.16
N VAL A 212 25.57 -17.02 -8.72
CA VAL A 212 24.83 -16.04 -9.50
C VAL A 212 24.80 -14.73 -8.73
N LYS A 213 25.31 -13.69 -9.35
CA LYS A 213 25.20 -12.33 -8.83
C LYS A 213 24.32 -11.50 -9.76
N ASN A 214 23.27 -10.94 -9.22
CA ASN A 214 22.40 -10.00 -9.91
C ASN A 214 22.55 -8.61 -9.30
N ASN A 215 22.86 -7.62 -10.12
CA ASN A 215 22.88 -6.21 -9.75
C ASN A 215 21.81 -5.50 -10.60
N GLN A 216 20.88 -4.84 -9.93
CA GLN A 216 19.83 -4.09 -10.59
C GLN A 216 19.82 -2.66 -10.10
N GLY A 217 19.65 -1.72 -11.02
CA GLY A 217 19.40 -0.31 -10.70
C GLY A 217 18.35 0.25 -11.64
N PHE A 218 17.30 0.89 -11.10
CA PHE A 218 16.25 1.46 -11.91
C PHE A 218 15.58 2.66 -11.27
N LEU A 219 15.18 3.59 -12.13
CA LEU A 219 14.30 4.71 -11.79
C LEU A 219 12.85 4.24 -11.95
N SER A 220 12.02 4.60 -11.00
CA SER A 220 10.58 4.35 -11.01
C SER A 220 9.82 5.67 -10.87
N ILE A 221 8.88 5.94 -11.75
CA ILE A 221 7.96 7.08 -11.67
C ILE A 221 6.56 6.55 -11.79
N GLY A 222 5.73 6.80 -10.78
CA GLY A 222 4.36 6.30 -10.69
C GLY A 222 3.36 7.43 -10.51
N LEU A 223 2.21 7.27 -11.11
CA LEU A 223 1.06 8.14 -10.97
C LEU A 223 -0.11 7.31 -10.46
N THR A 224 -0.66 7.69 -9.30
CA THR A 224 -1.80 7.00 -8.68
C THR A 224 -2.93 7.99 -8.48
N MET A 225 -4.14 7.56 -8.76
CA MET A 225 -5.35 8.38 -8.64
C MET A 225 -6.49 7.53 -8.04
N PRO A 226 -7.25 8.04 -7.06
CA PRO A 226 -8.44 7.38 -6.58
C PRO A 226 -9.55 7.43 -7.65
N LEU A 227 -10.13 6.27 -7.94
CA LEU A 227 -11.33 6.15 -8.77
C LEU A 227 -12.58 6.33 -7.93
N THR A 228 -12.60 5.67 -6.77
CA THR A 228 -13.64 5.75 -5.74
C THR A 228 -12.98 5.75 -4.36
N HIS A 229 -13.76 5.88 -3.28
CA HIS A 229 -13.24 5.78 -1.90
C HIS A 229 -12.45 4.50 -1.61
N ASN A 230 -12.76 3.42 -2.31
CA ASN A 230 -12.15 2.10 -2.08
C ASN A 230 -11.34 1.59 -3.28
N SER A 231 -11.14 2.41 -4.31
CA SER A 231 -10.47 1.98 -5.54
C SER A 231 -9.45 2.99 -6.03
N LEU A 232 -8.29 2.49 -6.46
CA LEU A 232 -7.17 3.26 -6.97
C LEU A 232 -6.83 2.78 -8.38
N ALA A 233 -6.47 3.70 -9.28
CA ALA A 233 -5.80 3.39 -10.52
C ALA A 233 -4.35 3.87 -10.45
N SER A 234 -3.43 3.11 -11.02
CA SER A 234 -2.01 3.45 -11.04
C SER A 234 -1.41 3.22 -12.41
N LEU A 235 -0.50 4.09 -12.79
CA LEU A 235 0.35 3.96 -13.96
C LEU A 235 1.80 4.18 -13.51
N ARG A 236 2.69 3.23 -13.77
CA ARG A 236 4.08 3.29 -13.32
C ARG A 236 5.02 3.01 -14.48
N PHE A 237 5.98 3.88 -14.67
CA PHE A 237 7.10 3.73 -15.58
C PHE A 237 8.34 3.33 -14.78
N ASN A 238 9.08 2.35 -15.27
CA ASN A 238 10.37 1.94 -14.74
C ASN A 238 11.41 1.93 -15.85
N GLY A 239 12.60 2.42 -15.59
CA GLY A 239 13.69 2.40 -16.55
C GLY A 239 15.02 2.17 -15.85
N GLY A 240 15.81 1.24 -16.34
CA GLY A 240 17.03 0.87 -15.64
C GLY A 240 17.84 -0.20 -16.32
N GLN A 241 18.68 -0.80 -15.51
CA GLN A 241 19.62 -1.81 -15.95
C GLN A 241 19.72 -2.95 -14.93
N GLN A 242 19.83 -4.15 -15.45
CA GLN A 242 20.06 -5.36 -14.70
C GLN A 242 21.28 -6.05 -15.25
N ALA A 243 22.21 -6.44 -14.39
CA ALA A 243 23.45 -7.09 -14.76
C ALA A 243 23.60 -8.40 -13.99
N TYR A 244 23.75 -9.49 -14.72
CA TYR A 244 23.98 -10.81 -14.19
C TYR A 244 25.44 -11.20 -14.40
N ARG A 245 26.00 -11.83 -13.38
CA ARG A 245 27.25 -12.58 -13.45
C ARG A 245 26.97 -13.99 -12.96
N TYR A 246 27.35 -14.99 -13.72
CA TYR A 246 27.12 -16.39 -13.38
C TYR A 246 28.22 -17.25 -13.91
N ASP A 247 28.55 -18.30 -13.20
CA ASP A 247 29.60 -19.24 -13.60
C ASP A 247 29.09 -20.06 -14.80
N SER A 248 29.87 -20.05 -15.87
CA SER A 248 29.50 -20.63 -17.17
C SER A 248 29.59 -22.13 -17.19
N ASP A 249 30.54 -22.71 -16.46
CA ASP A 249 30.76 -24.14 -16.39
C ASP A 249 30.92 -24.66 -14.95
N VAL A 250 30.60 -25.94 -14.79
CA VAL A 250 30.70 -26.65 -13.51
C VAL A 250 32.14 -27.03 -13.16
N LEU A 251 32.97 -27.17 -14.20
CA LEU A 251 34.34 -27.70 -14.06
C LEU A 251 35.42 -26.63 -13.82
N PHE A 252 35.12 -25.36 -14.14
CA PHE A 252 36.07 -24.25 -14.03
C PHE A 252 35.39 -23.08 -13.27
N ALA A 253 35.68 -22.98 -11.99
CA ALA A 253 35.03 -22.01 -11.10
C ALA A 253 35.38 -20.53 -11.38
N ASP A 254 36.35 -20.25 -12.24
CA ASP A 254 36.81 -18.90 -12.57
C ASP A 254 36.16 -18.31 -13.84
N ASP A 255 35.42 -19.12 -14.59
CA ASP A 255 34.82 -18.71 -15.87
C ASP A 255 33.48 -18.07 -15.65
N THR A 256 33.43 -16.74 -15.65
CA THR A 256 32.22 -15.98 -15.35
C THR A 256 31.65 -15.29 -16.59
N ASP A 257 30.50 -15.70 -16.99
CA ASP A 257 29.71 -15.03 -18.04
C ASP A 257 29.00 -13.78 -17.50
N HIS A 258 28.85 -12.79 -18.37
CA HIS A 258 28.16 -11.55 -18.06
C HIS A 258 26.97 -11.34 -19.00
N SER A 259 25.82 -11.03 -18.43
CA SER A 259 24.64 -10.58 -19.17
C SER A 259 24.18 -9.22 -18.62
N ARG A 260 23.84 -8.32 -19.52
CA ARG A 260 23.35 -6.98 -19.16
C ARG A 260 22.09 -6.66 -19.93
N PHE A 261 21.03 -6.45 -19.19
CA PHE A 261 19.73 -6.08 -19.73
C PHE A 261 19.39 -4.63 -19.35
N SER A 262 19.34 -3.74 -20.35
CA SER A 262 18.89 -2.36 -20.17
C SER A 262 17.44 -2.29 -20.61
N PHE A 263 16.54 -1.84 -19.75
CA PHE A 263 15.11 -1.97 -19.96
C PHE A 263 14.33 -0.71 -19.62
N PHE A 264 13.16 -0.61 -20.19
CA PHE A 264 12.05 0.18 -19.69
C PHE A 264 10.82 -0.73 -19.48
N GLY A 265 10.00 -0.39 -18.52
CA GLY A 265 8.76 -1.09 -18.22
C GLY A 265 7.63 -0.11 -17.95
N LEU A 266 6.45 -0.46 -18.39
CA LEU A 266 5.22 0.26 -18.10
C LEU A 266 4.26 -0.70 -17.37
N ARG A 267 3.78 -0.28 -16.20
CA ARG A 267 2.78 -1.03 -15.43
C ARG A 267 1.54 -0.19 -15.26
N ALA A 268 0.40 -0.74 -15.63
CA ALA A 268 -0.91 -0.18 -15.31
C ALA A 268 -1.62 -1.10 -14.33
N GLY A 269 -2.32 -0.54 -13.37
CA GLY A 269 -2.99 -1.34 -12.35
C GLY A 269 -4.22 -0.66 -11.76
N VAL A 270 -5.12 -1.49 -11.26
CA VAL A 270 -6.29 -1.09 -10.48
C VAL A 270 -6.31 -1.91 -9.20
N ALA A 271 -6.50 -1.23 -8.08
CA ALA A 271 -6.66 -1.85 -6.77
C ALA A 271 -7.99 -1.42 -6.16
N ARG A 272 -8.67 -2.35 -5.48
CA ARG A 272 -9.88 -2.09 -4.71
C ARG A 272 -9.76 -2.77 -3.37
N ASN A 273 -9.99 -2.03 -2.28
CA ASN A 273 -9.95 -2.56 -0.94
C ASN A 273 -11.22 -2.18 -0.18
N THR A 274 -11.95 -3.18 0.29
CA THR A 274 -13.17 -3.04 1.10
C THR A 274 -13.07 -3.85 2.40
N LEU A 275 -11.85 -4.20 2.82
CA LEU A 275 -11.62 -4.93 4.06
C LEU A 275 -12.02 -4.07 5.27
N ASP A 276 -12.64 -4.70 6.26
CA ASP A 276 -13.06 -4.04 7.50
C ASP A 276 -11.87 -3.68 8.41
N LYS A 277 -10.73 -4.39 8.28
CA LYS A 277 -9.51 -4.19 9.05
C LYS A 277 -8.28 -4.48 8.21
N PHE A 278 -7.20 -3.75 8.49
CA PHE A 278 -5.92 -4.00 7.85
C PHE A 278 -5.26 -5.30 8.35
N LEU A 279 -5.28 -5.51 9.67
CA LEU A 279 -4.77 -6.73 10.29
C LEU A 279 -5.95 -7.61 10.70
N TYR A 280 -5.88 -8.88 10.31
CA TYR A 280 -6.90 -9.90 10.60
C TYR A 280 -8.30 -9.49 10.13
N PRO A 281 -8.48 -9.24 8.81
CA PRO A 281 -9.78 -8.90 8.26
C PRO A 281 -10.78 -10.03 8.48
N ARG A 282 -12.02 -9.67 8.75
CA ARG A 282 -13.11 -10.62 8.97
C ARG A 282 -14.12 -10.62 7.82
N ARG A 283 -14.25 -9.51 7.15
CA ARG A 283 -15.17 -9.33 6.01
C ARG A 283 -14.62 -8.30 5.02
N GLY A 284 -15.16 -8.36 3.82
CA GLY A 284 -14.75 -7.50 2.74
C GLY A 284 -13.92 -8.21 1.69
N SER A 285 -13.31 -7.46 0.81
CA SER A 285 -12.45 -8.00 -0.25
C SER A 285 -11.37 -7.01 -0.63
N GLU A 286 -10.25 -7.55 -1.03
CA GLU A 286 -9.16 -6.82 -1.67
C GLU A 286 -8.92 -7.39 -3.06
N LEU A 287 -8.82 -6.53 -4.06
CA LEU A 287 -8.63 -6.90 -5.46
C LEU A 287 -7.47 -6.08 -6.02
N HIS A 288 -6.53 -6.77 -6.64
CA HIS A 288 -5.46 -6.16 -7.42
C HIS A 288 -5.43 -6.74 -8.83
N LEU A 289 -5.52 -5.89 -9.81
CA LEU A 289 -5.34 -6.23 -11.22
C LEU A 289 -4.23 -5.37 -11.78
N SER A 290 -3.24 -5.97 -12.41
CA SER A 290 -2.17 -5.23 -13.07
C SER A 290 -1.71 -5.89 -14.37
N ALA A 291 -1.31 -5.05 -15.32
CA ALA A 291 -0.65 -5.44 -16.54
C ALA A 291 0.71 -4.74 -16.62
N ILE A 292 1.70 -5.44 -17.13
CA ILE A 292 3.04 -4.92 -17.34
C ILE A 292 3.51 -5.17 -18.76
N TYR A 293 4.14 -4.18 -19.34
CA TYR A 293 4.92 -4.29 -20.56
C TYR A 293 6.37 -3.97 -20.27
N VAL A 294 7.29 -4.80 -20.71
CA VAL A 294 8.73 -4.60 -20.57
C VAL A 294 9.38 -4.73 -21.94
N ALA A 295 10.27 -3.80 -22.26
CA ALA A 295 11.12 -3.87 -23.44
C ALA A 295 12.54 -3.41 -23.11
N GLY A 296 13.52 -4.00 -23.76
CA GLY A 296 14.92 -3.65 -23.50
C GLY A 296 15.89 -4.34 -24.44
N ARG A 297 17.16 -4.08 -24.18
CA ARG A 297 18.28 -4.65 -24.92
C ARG A 297 19.07 -5.56 -24.01
N ASP A 298 19.19 -6.81 -24.44
CA ASP A 298 20.01 -7.83 -23.81
C ASP A 298 21.38 -7.88 -24.49
N LYS A 299 22.44 -7.83 -23.67
CA LYS A 299 23.83 -7.93 -24.10
C LYS A 299 24.49 -9.07 -23.36
N TYR A 300 25.24 -9.90 -24.07
CA TYR A 300 25.91 -11.04 -23.52
C TYR A 300 27.42 -11.00 -23.81
N GLN A 301 28.20 -11.35 -22.83
CA GLN A 301 29.67 -11.47 -22.88
C GLN A 301 30.07 -12.79 -22.22
N PRO A 302 30.55 -13.78 -22.99
CA PRO A 302 31.14 -14.97 -22.42
C PRO A 302 32.50 -14.68 -21.73
N TYR A 303 32.94 -15.57 -20.89
CA TYR A 303 34.14 -15.43 -20.09
C TYR A 303 35.43 -15.23 -20.92
N ASP A 304 35.48 -15.83 -22.11
CA ASP A 304 36.63 -15.79 -23.03
C ASP A 304 36.64 -14.54 -23.92
N ALA A 305 35.59 -13.73 -23.92
CA ALA A 305 35.47 -12.55 -24.74
C ALA A 305 35.71 -11.25 -23.97
N LYS A 306 36.52 -10.35 -24.56
CA LYS A 306 36.72 -9.00 -24.00
C LYS A 306 35.55 -8.09 -24.12
N ASP A 307 34.66 -8.32 -25.12
CA ASP A 307 33.54 -7.47 -25.46
C ASP A 307 32.20 -8.24 -25.52
N PHE A 308 31.09 -7.51 -25.43
CA PHE A 308 29.77 -8.08 -25.62
C PHE A 308 29.58 -8.55 -27.08
N ILE A 309 29.41 -9.85 -27.24
CA ILE A 309 29.31 -10.51 -28.57
C ILE A 309 27.89 -10.55 -29.14
N SER A 310 26.88 -10.38 -28.30
CA SER A 310 25.47 -10.46 -28.71
C SER A 310 24.70 -9.27 -28.18
N ARG A 311 23.79 -8.74 -29.05
CA ARG A 311 22.86 -7.65 -28.70
C ARG A 311 21.50 -8.03 -29.25
N GLU A 312 20.55 -8.33 -28.39
CA GLU A 312 19.20 -8.72 -28.76
C GLU A 312 18.16 -7.82 -28.12
N THR A 313 17.12 -7.46 -28.87
CA THR A 313 15.96 -6.77 -28.32
C THR A 313 15.01 -7.80 -27.69
N ARG A 314 14.64 -7.59 -26.46
CA ARG A 314 13.70 -8.42 -25.71
C ARG A 314 12.50 -7.58 -25.32
N GLN A 315 11.33 -8.17 -25.48
CA GLN A 315 10.08 -7.54 -25.06
C GLN A 315 9.08 -8.61 -24.59
N TRP A 316 8.31 -8.28 -23.60
CA TRP A 316 7.24 -9.16 -23.11
C TRP A 316 6.14 -8.41 -22.39
N ILE A 317 5.05 -9.09 -22.20
CA ILE A 317 3.90 -8.62 -21.42
C ILE A 317 3.63 -9.62 -20.29
N GLY A 318 3.03 -9.11 -19.23
CA GLY A 318 2.57 -9.93 -18.11
C GLY A 318 1.33 -9.32 -17.47
N GLY A 319 0.62 -10.12 -16.75
CA GLY A 319 -0.55 -9.72 -15.99
C GLY A 319 -0.61 -10.44 -14.66
N ARG A 320 -1.13 -9.77 -13.65
CA ARG A 320 -1.40 -10.35 -12.33
C ARG A 320 -2.81 -9.98 -11.91
N PHE A 321 -3.52 -10.98 -11.42
CA PHE A 321 -4.79 -10.87 -10.74
C PHE A 321 -4.63 -11.44 -9.34
N SER A 322 -4.97 -10.68 -8.31
CA SER A 322 -4.97 -11.12 -6.93
C SER A 322 -6.29 -10.70 -6.28
N TRP A 323 -6.97 -11.63 -5.66
CA TRP A 323 -8.25 -11.40 -5.02
C TRP A 323 -8.33 -12.13 -3.69
N ASP A 324 -8.50 -11.34 -2.63
CA ASP A 324 -8.75 -11.80 -1.28
C ASP A 324 -10.20 -11.51 -0.91
N LYS A 325 -10.90 -12.48 -0.37
CA LYS A 325 -12.27 -12.33 0.09
C LYS A 325 -12.43 -12.95 1.47
N PHE A 326 -12.98 -12.18 2.40
CA PHE A 326 -13.25 -12.61 3.76
C PHE A 326 -14.75 -12.61 4.04
N PHE A 327 -15.19 -13.67 4.72
CA PHE A 327 -16.58 -13.90 5.08
C PHE A 327 -16.68 -14.04 6.59
N ASP A 328 -17.56 -13.26 7.19
CA ASP A 328 -17.91 -13.40 8.60
C ASP A 328 -18.91 -14.56 8.75
N VAL A 329 -18.69 -15.43 9.73
CA VAL A 329 -19.58 -16.56 9.97
C VAL A 329 -20.70 -16.09 10.92
N PRO A 330 -21.98 -16.05 10.47
CA PRO A 330 -23.08 -15.64 11.29
C PRO A 330 -23.22 -16.52 12.55
N GLY A 331 -23.39 -15.89 13.71
CA GLY A 331 -23.55 -16.58 14.98
C GLY A 331 -22.24 -17.00 15.67
N VAL A 332 -21.09 -16.88 15.04
CA VAL A 332 -19.78 -17.20 15.63
C VAL A 332 -18.88 -15.97 15.57
N SER A 333 -18.94 -15.15 16.60
CA SER A 333 -18.29 -13.82 16.64
C SER A 333 -16.76 -13.82 16.52
N ARG A 334 -16.10 -14.98 16.61
CA ARG A 334 -14.64 -15.11 16.61
C ARG A 334 -14.08 -15.84 15.40
N PHE A 335 -14.90 -16.24 14.46
CA PHE A 335 -14.48 -17.03 13.31
C PHE A 335 -14.77 -16.30 12.01
N SER A 336 -13.80 -16.24 11.12
CA SER A 336 -13.95 -15.74 9.75
C SER A 336 -13.26 -16.69 8.77
N PHE A 337 -13.80 -16.81 7.58
CA PHE A 337 -13.25 -17.62 6.50
C PHE A 337 -12.68 -16.69 5.41
N GLY A 338 -11.47 -16.98 4.94
CA GLY A 338 -10.82 -16.24 3.85
C GLY A 338 -10.58 -17.13 2.64
N LEU A 339 -10.82 -16.58 1.44
CA LEU A 339 -10.46 -17.14 0.17
C LEU A 339 -9.44 -16.22 -0.50
N ASN A 340 -8.29 -16.78 -0.88
CA ASN A 340 -7.25 -16.10 -1.65
C ASN A 340 -7.14 -16.73 -3.03
N VAL A 341 -7.11 -15.91 -4.06
CA VAL A 341 -6.87 -16.30 -5.45
C VAL A 341 -5.79 -15.38 -6.00
N ASP A 342 -4.66 -15.95 -6.40
CA ASP A 342 -3.58 -15.22 -7.08
C ASP A 342 -3.27 -15.92 -8.41
N ALA A 343 -3.38 -15.19 -9.50
CA ALA A 343 -3.12 -15.69 -10.85
C ALA A 343 -2.13 -14.76 -11.55
N VAL A 344 -1.06 -15.33 -12.06
CA VAL A 344 -0.02 -14.63 -12.79
C VAL A 344 0.12 -15.21 -14.18
N TRP A 345 0.15 -14.34 -15.17
CA TRP A 345 0.44 -14.72 -16.54
C TRP A 345 1.59 -13.88 -17.08
N THR A 346 2.51 -14.51 -17.78
CA THR A 346 3.62 -13.83 -18.42
C THR A 346 4.06 -14.55 -19.68
N ASN A 347 4.61 -13.78 -20.61
CA ASN A 347 5.19 -14.29 -21.86
C ASN A 347 6.64 -13.77 -22.00
N PRO A 348 7.56 -14.16 -21.08
CA PRO A 348 8.92 -13.68 -21.13
C PRO A 348 9.67 -14.30 -22.32
N PRO A 349 10.59 -13.55 -22.96
CA PRO A 349 11.50 -14.12 -23.93
C PRO A 349 12.47 -15.09 -23.22
N ARG A 350 13.02 -15.99 -23.97
CA ARG A 350 14.15 -16.78 -23.46
C ARG A 350 15.40 -15.93 -23.44
N PHE A 351 16.02 -15.82 -22.28
CA PHE A 351 17.38 -15.33 -22.13
C PHE A 351 18.36 -16.48 -22.33
N ARG A 352 19.62 -16.22 -22.59
CA ARG A 352 20.63 -17.25 -22.84
C ARG A 352 20.82 -18.22 -21.70
N THR A 353 20.59 -17.74 -20.47
CA THR A 353 20.66 -18.57 -19.28
C THR A 353 19.31 -18.81 -18.68
N GLU A 354 19.12 -20.00 -18.16
CA GLU A 354 17.92 -20.38 -17.42
C GLU A 354 17.71 -19.49 -16.20
N SER A 355 18.80 -19.20 -15.47
CA SER A 355 18.75 -18.32 -14.29
C SER A 355 18.27 -16.91 -14.60
N ALA A 356 18.76 -16.30 -15.70
CA ALA A 356 18.30 -14.98 -16.12
C ALA A 356 16.83 -15.01 -16.56
N THR A 357 16.38 -16.09 -17.22
CA THR A 357 14.98 -16.27 -17.59
C THR A 357 14.07 -16.39 -16.36
N LEU A 358 14.48 -17.17 -15.36
CA LEU A 358 13.74 -17.35 -14.12
C LEU A 358 13.62 -16.03 -13.34
N MET A 359 14.71 -15.26 -13.23
CA MET A 359 14.71 -13.98 -12.54
C MET A 359 13.88 -12.90 -13.23
N SER A 360 13.63 -13.03 -14.54
CA SER A 360 12.78 -12.10 -15.29
C SER A 360 11.29 -12.36 -15.10
N MET A 361 10.90 -13.49 -14.50
CA MET A 361 9.51 -13.84 -14.26
C MET A 361 8.92 -13.10 -13.07
N PRO A 362 7.61 -12.80 -13.10
CA PRO A 362 6.93 -12.26 -11.93
C PRO A 362 6.98 -13.29 -10.81
N ASP A 363 7.19 -12.78 -9.64
CA ASP A 363 7.18 -13.58 -8.43
C ASP A 363 5.74 -13.91 -8.02
N TYR A 364 5.49 -15.16 -7.72
CA TYR A 364 4.22 -15.66 -7.24
C TYR A 364 4.30 -16.27 -5.82
N ALA A 365 5.49 -16.27 -5.21
CA ALA A 365 5.62 -16.79 -3.87
C ALA A 365 4.76 -15.98 -2.88
N PRO A 366 3.93 -16.64 -2.05
CA PRO A 366 3.02 -15.97 -1.13
C PRO A 366 3.72 -15.23 0.00
N VAL A 367 5.00 -15.54 0.24
CA VAL A 367 5.83 -14.87 1.26
C VAL A 367 7.17 -14.48 0.67
N PRO A 368 7.69 -13.28 1.01
CA PRO A 368 8.97 -12.79 0.45
C PRO A 368 10.15 -13.72 0.66
N HIS A 369 10.19 -14.45 1.78
CA HIS A 369 11.25 -15.41 2.10
C HIS A 369 11.21 -16.67 1.23
N ALA A 370 10.07 -17.06 0.71
CA ALA A 370 9.96 -18.20 -0.19
C ALA A 370 10.63 -17.95 -1.54
N ARG A 371 10.80 -16.69 -1.96
CA ARG A 371 11.60 -16.32 -3.14
C ARG A 371 13.03 -16.80 -3.06
N MET A 372 13.64 -16.76 -1.88
CA MET A 372 15.03 -17.15 -1.68
C MET A 372 15.22 -18.68 -1.60
N ILE A 373 14.18 -19.41 -1.22
CA ILE A 373 14.25 -20.85 -0.94
C ILE A 373 13.70 -21.66 -2.10
N TYR A 374 12.66 -21.15 -2.77
CA TYR A 374 12.00 -21.82 -3.89
C TYR A 374 12.04 -20.93 -5.12
N MET A 375 13.05 -21.09 -5.96
CA MET A 375 12.94 -20.66 -7.34
C MET A 375 12.11 -21.68 -8.08
N PRO A 376 10.89 -21.33 -8.50
CA PRO A 376 10.06 -22.26 -9.24
C PRO A 376 10.70 -22.53 -10.61
N ASP A 377 10.70 -23.77 -11.00
CA ASP A 377 11.16 -24.19 -12.31
C ASP A 377 10.13 -23.85 -13.39
N PHE A 378 10.03 -22.57 -13.73
CA PHE A 378 9.18 -22.10 -14.83
C PHE A 378 9.91 -22.15 -16.16
N ARG A 379 9.43 -22.96 -17.07
CA ARG A 379 9.95 -23.08 -18.43
C ARG A 379 8.88 -22.66 -19.44
N GLY A 380 9.12 -21.55 -20.15
CA GLY A 380 8.27 -21.10 -21.24
C GLY A 380 7.07 -20.23 -20.84
N LYS A 381 6.03 -20.19 -21.67
CA LYS A 381 4.79 -19.47 -21.39
C LYS A 381 4.01 -20.21 -20.32
N ARG A 382 3.68 -19.56 -19.23
CA ARG A 382 2.99 -20.22 -18.13
C ARG A 382 1.93 -19.34 -17.50
N PHE A 383 0.92 -20.04 -17.03
CA PHE A 383 -0.13 -19.53 -16.17
C PHE A 383 0.05 -20.17 -14.79
N ALA A 384 0.09 -19.37 -13.72
CA ALA A 384 0.18 -19.82 -12.35
C ALA A 384 -0.85 -19.11 -11.46
#